data_f00e7d3775b54e3c9e8974b76db8fa7c
#
_entry.id   f00e7d3775b54e3c9e8974b76db8fa7c
#
_cell.length_a   1.000
_cell.length_b   1.000
_cell.length_c   1.000
_cell.angle_alpha   90.00
_cell.angle_beta   90.00
_cell.angle_gamma   90.00
#
_symmetry.space_group_name_H-M   'P 1'
#
loop_
_entity.id
_entity.type
_entity.pdbx_description
1 polymer ?
#
loop_
_entity_poly.entity_id
_entity_poly.type
_entity_poly.pdbx_seq_one_letter_code
_entity_poly.pdbx_strand_id
1 'polypeptide(L)'
;MLHSTLRSNFSLPVRVYFQDTDAGGVVYHASYVNFLERARTEWLRECYGYSNTGLIREFGMVFVVRSLKLDYLRPALLDDLLAVSAQLKDVGRSRVTLCQNVLRGEEVLVEAEVHLVCVTMDNFKPVSVPEILREQWKN
;
A
#
# COMPACT_ATOMS: atom_id res chain seq x y z
N MET A 1 -12.88 8.69 15.66
CA MET A 1 -13.38 7.34 15.83
C MET A 1 -13.88 6.74 14.53
N LEU A 2 -15.11 7.04 14.15
CA LEU A 2 -15.63 6.58 12.87
C LEU A 2 -14.75 7.01 11.71
N HIS A 3 -14.30 8.23 11.76
CA HIS A 3 -13.45 8.82 10.74
C HIS A 3 -12.17 8.00 10.56
N SER A 4 -11.53 7.67 11.67
CA SER A 4 -10.32 6.88 11.68
C SER A 4 -10.57 5.47 11.13
N THR A 5 -11.70 4.87 11.54
CA THR A 5 -12.09 3.54 11.10
C THR A 5 -12.30 3.50 9.58
N LEU A 6 -12.98 4.52 9.03
CA LEU A 6 -13.22 4.58 7.60
C LEU A 6 -11.91 4.67 6.82
N ARG A 7 -10.96 5.45 7.32
CA ARG A 7 -9.66 5.60 6.66
C ARG A 7 -8.85 4.32 6.70
N SER A 8 -8.99 3.52 7.76
CA SER A 8 -8.22 2.29 7.90
C SER A 8 -8.83 1.13 7.10
N ASN A 9 -10.04 1.32 6.54
CA ASN A 9 -10.73 0.25 5.78
C ASN A 9 -10.66 0.47 4.28
N PHE A 10 -9.64 1.14 3.82
CA PHE A 10 -9.47 1.40 2.40
C PHE A 10 -9.16 0.12 1.63
N SER A 11 -9.76 -0.01 0.45
CA SER A 11 -9.36 -1.04 -0.51
C SER A 11 -9.52 -0.51 -1.93
N LEU A 12 -8.67 -1.02 -2.82
CA LEU A 12 -8.66 -0.64 -4.23
C LEU A 12 -9.11 -1.85 -5.05
N PRO A 13 -10.13 -1.71 -5.92
CA PRO A 13 -10.48 -2.80 -6.81
C PRO A 13 -9.44 -2.95 -7.91
N VAL A 14 -9.02 -4.20 -8.17
CA VAL A 14 -8.03 -4.50 -9.19
C VAL A 14 -8.54 -5.69 -10.00
N ARG A 15 -8.71 -5.48 -11.31
CA ARG A 15 -9.04 -6.57 -12.23
C ARG A 15 -7.77 -7.26 -12.68
N VAL A 16 -7.75 -8.59 -12.67
CA VAL A 16 -6.60 -9.36 -13.14
C VAL A 16 -6.61 -9.40 -14.67
N TYR A 17 -5.54 -8.91 -15.29
CA TYR A 17 -5.37 -8.88 -16.73
C TYR A 17 -4.40 -9.99 -17.16
N PHE A 18 -4.35 -10.28 -18.47
CA PHE A 18 -3.39 -11.24 -18.99
C PHE A 18 -1.95 -10.94 -18.55
N GLN A 19 -1.57 -9.67 -18.59
CA GLN A 19 -0.19 -9.29 -18.23
C GLN A 19 0.17 -9.63 -16.80
N ASP A 20 -0.83 -9.85 -15.95
CA ASP A 20 -0.62 -10.18 -14.54
C ASP A 20 -0.42 -11.66 -14.31
N THR A 21 -0.70 -12.50 -15.33
CA THR A 21 -0.70 -13.95 -15.17
C THR A 21 0.55 -14.58 -15.75
N ASP A 22 0.82 -15.80 -15.32
CA ASP A 22 1.92 -16.61 -15.86
C ASP A 22 1.35 -17.70 -16.78
N ALA A 23 2.22 -18.62 -17.22
CA ALA A 23 1.83 -19.67 -18.15
C ALA A 23 0.83 -20.65 -17.54
N GLY A 24 0.72 -20.69 -16.22
CA GLY A 24 -0.24 -21.58 -15.54
C GLY A 24 -1.64 -21.00 -15.40
N GLY A 25 -1.87 -19.77 -15.86
CA GLY A 25 -3.19 -19.14 -15.79
C GLY A 25 -3.50 -18.49 -14.45
N VAL A 26 -2.52 -18.41 -13.54
CA VAL A 26 -2.67 -17.74 -12.25
C VAL A 26 -1.84 -16.47 -12.24
N VAL A 27 -2.16 -15.60 -11.31
CA VAL A 27 -1.41 -14.34 -11.18
C VAL A 27 0.05 -14.66 -10.80
N TYR A 28 0.97 -14.09 -11.58
CA TYR A 28 2.40 -14.24 -11.31
C TYR A 28 2.73 -13.63 -9.95
N HIS A 29 3.54 -14.34 -9.15
CA HIS A 29 3.74 -13.93 -7.77
C HIS A 29 4.25 -12.49 -7.60
N ALA A 30 5.04 -12.01 -8.55
CA ALA A 30 5.56 -10.63 -8.47
C ALA A 30 4.50 -9.59 -8.79
N SER A 31 3.42 -9.97 -9.48
CA SER A 31 2.36 -9.01 -9.83
C SER A 31 1.64 -8.50 -8.58
N TYR A 32 1.59 -9.30 -7.53
CA TYR A 32 0.96 -8.86 -6.28
C TYR A 32 1.68 -7.66 -5.68
N VAL A 33 2.99 -7.57 -5.87
CA VAL A 33 3.77 -6.43 -5.37
C VAL A 33 3.28 -5.14 -6.04
N ASN A 34 2.98 -5.21 -7.35
CA ASN A 34 2.45 -4.05 -8.08
C ASN A 34 1.05 -3.69 -7.59
N PHE A 35 0.21 -4.70 -7.32
CA PHE A 35 -1.13 -4.45 -6.78
C PHE A 35 -1.06 -3.74 -5.44
N LEU A 36 -0.15 -4.18 -4.58
CA LEU A 36 0.02 -3.59 -3.26
C LEU A 36 0.48 -2.14 -3.37
N GLU A 37 1.39 -1.85 -4.29
CA GLU A 37 1.87 -0.49 -4.48
C GLU A 37 0.74 0.43 -4.94
N ARG A 38 -0.07 -0.03 -5.89
CA ARG A 38 -1.21 0.77 -6.36
C ARG A 38 -2.16 1.08 -5.22
N ALA A 39 -2.45 0.09 -4.39
CA ALA A 39 -3.37 0.28 -3.27
C ALA A 39 -2.82 1.28 -2.27
N ARG A 40 -1.51 1.21 -1.93
CA ARG A 40 -0.89 2.17 -1.03
C ARG A 40 -0.95 3.58 -1.59
N THR A 41 -0.67 3.70 -2.87
CA THR A 41 -0.66 5.00 -3.55
C THR A 41 -2.05 5.64 -3.51
N GLU A 42 -3.08 4.87 -3.82
CA GLU A 42 -4.44 5.41 -3.79
C GLU A 42 -4.95 5.63 -2.37
N TRP A 43 -4.52 4.79 -1.43
CA TRP A 43 -4.82 5.00 -0.02
C TRP A 43 -4.32 6.37 0.46
N LEU A 44 -3.09 6.72 0.12
CA LEU A 44 -2.52 7.99 0.51
C LEU A 44 -3.26 9.15 -0.16
N ARG A 45 -3.59 8.98 -1.43
CA ARG A 45 -4.29 10.02 -2.19
C ARG A 45 -5.70 10.23 -1.70
N GLU A 46 -6.48 9.16 -1.59
CA GLU A 46 -7.90 9.28 -1.29
C GLU A 46 -8.19 9.54 0.18
N CYS A 47 -7.40 8.94 1.07
CA CYS A 47 -7.67 9.09 2.50
C CYS A 47 -7.00 10.31 3.10
N TYR A 48 -5.88 10.76 2.53
CA TYR A 48 -5.09 11.83 3.14
C TYR A 48 -4.78 12.98 2.20
N GLY A 49 -5.14 12.86 0.92
CA GLY A 49 -5.03 13.96 -0.01
C GLY A 49 -3.66 14.19 -0.61
N TYR A 50 -2.75 13.23 -0.52
CA TYR A 50 -1.39 13.40 -1.03
C TYR A 50 -1.06 12.40 -2.13
N SER A 51 -0.57 12.91 -3.27
CA SER A 51 0.06 12.09 -4.28
C SER A 51 1.57 12.02 -4.00
N ASN A 52 2.25 11.06 -4.62
CA ASN A 52 3.70 10.97 -4.47
C ASN A 52 4.38 12.24 -4.98
N THR A 53 3.95 12.76 -6.13
CA THR A 53 4.52 14.00 -6.67
C THR A 53 4.21 15.19 -5.76
N GLY A 54 3.04 15.17 -5.10
CA GLY A 54 2.67 16.20 -4.14
C GLY A 54 3.57 16.19 -2.92
N LEU A 55 3.91 14.99 -2.42
CA LEU A 55 4.83 14.88 -1.28
C LEU A 55 6.21 15.43 -1.64
N ILE A 56 6.69 15.10 -2.85
CA ILE A 56 7.99 15.61 -3.32
C ILE A 56 7.95 17.13 -3.40
N ARG A 57 6.90 17.68 -4.01
CA ARG A 57 6.80 19.13 -4.23
C ARG A 57 6.70 19.89 -2.92
N GLU A 58 5.89 19.36 -1.98
CA GLU A 58 5.62 20.10 -0.75
C GLU A 58 6.67 19.86 0.33
N PHE A 59 7.18 18.63 0.45
CA PHE A 59 8.07 18.24 1.55
C PHE A 59 9.46 17.78 1.11
N GLY A 60 9.68 17.60 -0.20
CA GLY A 60 10.95 17.10 -0.70
C GLY A 60 11.26 15.67 -0.27
N MET A 61 10.23 14.85 -0.04
CA MET A 61 10.41 13.48 0.45
C MET A 61 9.52 12.50 -0.29
N VAL A 62 9.88 11.23 -0.18
CA VAL A 62 9.05 10.12 -0.64
C VAL A 62 9.11 9.00 0.39
N PHE A 63 8.14 8.09 0.30
CA PHE A 63 8.18 6.84 1.05
C PHE A 63 8.78 5.77 0.15
N VAL A 64 9.81 5.09 0.64
CA VAL A 64 10.42 3.97 -0.10
C VAL A 64 10.21 2.68 0.68
N VAL A 65 10.13 1.56 -0.04
CA VAL A 65 9.95 0.26 0.60
C VAL A 65 11.29 -0.19 1.17
N ARG A 66 11.32 -0.43 2.47
CA ARG A 66 12.49 -0.98 3.13
C ARG A 66 12.45 -2.49 3.17
N SER A 67 11.29 -3.04 3.48
CA SER A 67 11.10 -4.48 3.48
C SER A 67 9.64 -4.81 3.22
N LEU A 68 9.41 -6.02 2.74
CA LEU A 68 8.10 -6.47 2.33
C LEU A 68 8.00 -7.95 2.63
N LYS A 69 6.94 -8.32 3.37
CA LYS A 69 6.66 -9.72 3.64
C LYS A 69 5.30 -10.05 3.05
N LEU A 70 5.26 -11.10 2.21
CA LEU A 70 4.01 -11.58 1.64
C LEU A 70 3.84 -13.05 1.99
N ASP A 71 2.62 -13.42 2.34
CA ASP A 71 2.21 -14.80 2.49
C ASP A 71 1.18 -15.08 1.42
N TYR A 72 1.51 -16.00 0.51
CA TYR A 72 0.64 -16.37 -0.61
C TYR A 72 -0.22 -17.55 -0.15
N LEU A 73 -1.49 -17.28 0.10
CA LEU A 73 -2.39 -18.29 0.63
C LEU A 73 -3.16 -19.03 -0.46
N ARG A 74 -3.62 -18.29 -1.46
CA ARG A 74 -4.37 -18.84 -2.58
C ARG A 74 -4.11 -18.01 -3.83
N PRO A 75 -4.15 -18.62 -5.02
CA PRO A 75 -3.87 -17.87 -6.25
C PRO A 75 -5.08 -17.08 -6.72
N ALA A 76 -4.82 -15.91 -7.27
CA ALA A 76 -5.81 -15.16 -8.04
C ALA A 76 -5.72 -15.64 -9.49
N LEU A 77 -6.82 -15.52 -10.20
CA LEU A 77 -6.97 -16.04 -11.56
C LEU A 77 -7.29 -14.92 -12.54
N LEU A 78 -7.07 -15.19 -13.81
CA LEU A 78 -7.41 -14.25 -14.88
C LEU A 78 -8.86 -13.82 -14.75
N ASP A 79 -9.10 -12.53 -14.94
CA ASP A 79 -10.42 -11.90 -14.89
C ASP A 79 -11.01 -11.75 -13.48
N ASP A 80 -10.34 -12.25 -12.45
CA ASP A 80 -10.80 -12.00 -11.08
C ASP A 80 -10.85 -10.50 -10.80
N LEU A 81 -11.82 -10.08 -10.00
CA LEU A 81 -11.86 -8.74 -9.45
C LEU A 81 -11.43 -8.83 -8.00
N LEU A 82 -10.30 -8.23 -7.70
CA LEU A 82 -9.70 -8.29 -6.37
C LEU A 82 -9.95 -7.01 -5.60
N ALA A 83 -9.97 -7.10 -4.29
CA ALA A 83 -9.95 -5.94 -3.41
C ALA A 83 -8.60 -5.95 -2.71
N VAL A 84 -7.81 -4.91 -2.93
CA VAL A 84 -6.47 -4.80 -2.36
C VAL A 84 -6.51 -3.72 -1.28
N SER A 85 -6.33 -4.12 -0.04
CA SER A 85 -6.50 -3.22 1.09
C SER A 85 -5.20 -2.51 1.45
N ALA A 86 -5.33 -1.42 2.20
CA ALA A 86 -4.20 -0.76 2.81
C ALA A 86 -4.66 -0.21 4.15
N GLN A 87 -3.93 -0.56 5.20
CA GLN A 87 -4.27 -0.16 6.56
C GLN A 87 -3.01 0.17 7.31
N LEU A 88 -2.98 1.33 7.96
CA LEU A 88 -1.84 1.73 8.77
C LEU A 88 -1.76 0.84 10.00
N LYS A 89 -0.57 0.27 10.23
CA LYS A 89 -0.33 -0.55 11.41
C LYS A 89 0.46 0.21 12.46
N ASP A 90 1.50 0.94 12.01
CA ASP A 90 2.38 1.63 12.95
C ASP A 90 3.09 2.77 12.24
N VAL A 91 3.41 3.83 12.98
CA VAL A 91 4.17 4.95 12.46
C VAL A 91 5.21 5.36 13.50
N GLY A 92 6.49 5.36 13.06
CA GLY A 92 7.59 5.86 13.87
C GLY A 92 7.98 7.25 13.41
N ARG A 93 9.20 7.66 13.74
CA ARG A 93 9.67 8.98 13.33
C ARG A 93 9.76 9.08 11.80
N SER A 94 10.43 8.10 11.17
CA SER A 94 10.59 8.07 9.71
C SER A 94 10.03 6.80 9.10
N ARG A 95 9.53 5.87 9.90
CA ARG A 95 9.05 4.57 9.42
C ARG A 95 7.55 4.51 9.46
N VAL A 96 6.99 3.81 8.48
CA VAL A 96 5.54 3.58 8.40
C VAL A 96 5.35 2.12 8.06
N THR A 97 4.51 1.43 8.81
CA THR A 97 4.19 0.02 8.54
C THR A 97 2.73 -0.07 8.15
N LEU A 98 2.47 -0.74 7.03
CA LEU A 98 1.12 -0.98 6.54
C LEU A 98 0.85 -2.46 6.50
N CYS A 99 -0.40 -2.84 6.80
CA CYS A 99 -0.91 -4.17 6.52
C CYS A 99 -1.75 -4.06 5.27
N GLN A 100 -1.54 -4.97 4.34
CA GLN A 100 -2.28 -5.00 3.08
C GLN A 100 -2.68 -6.43 2.76
N ASN A 101 -3.90 -6.61 2.31
CA ASN A 101 -4.41 -7.92 1.92
C ASN A 101 -4.94 -7.87 0.51
N VAL A 102 -4.86 -9.00 -0.19
CA VAL A 102 -5.50 -9.17 -1.48
C VAL A 102 -6.64 -10.14 -1.29
N LEU A 103 -7.86 -9.71 -1.61
CA LEU A 103 -9.05 -10.49 -1.38
C LEU A 103 -9.82 -10.71 -2.68
N ARG A 104 -10.44 -11.88 -2.78
CA ARG A 104 -11.45 -12.15 -3.79
C ARG A 104 -12.74 -12.42 -3.03
N GLY A 105 -13.65 -11.44 -3.05
CA GLY A 105 -14.80 -11.48 -2.17
C GLY A 105 -14.34 -11.45 -0.70
N GLU A 106 -14.72 -12.46 0.08
CA GLU A 106 -14.29 -12.55 1.47
C GLU A 106 -13.07 -13.43 1.66
N GLU A 107 -12.56 -14.00 0.58
CA GLU A 107 -11.44 -14.93 0.62
C GLU A 107 -10.12 -14.16 0.58
N VAL A 108 -9.27 -14.35 1.58
CA VAL A 108 -7.96 -13.72 1.62
C VAL A 108 -6.99 -14.55 0.80
N LEU A 109 -6.45 -13.97 -0.27
CA LEU A 109 -5.51 -14.65 -1.16
C LEU A 109 -4.07 -14.38 -0.77
N VAL A 110 -3.77 -13.16 -0.32
CA VAL A 110 -2.42 -12.75 0.07
C VAL A 110 -2.54 -11.86 1.29
N GLU A 111 -1.64 -12.08 2.26
CA GLU A 111 -1.46 -11.19 3.40
C GLU A 111 -0.09 -10.58 3.28
N ALA A 112 0.03 -9.28 3.53
CA ALA A 112 1.30 -8.59 3.38
C ALA A 112 1.51 -7.58 4.50
N GLU A 113 2.78 -7.42 4.84
CA GLU A 113 3.20 -6.35 5.74
C GLU A 113 4.30 -5.58 5.02
N VAL A 114 4.13 -4.26 4.91
CA VAL A 114 5.01 -3.39 4.13
C VAL A 114 5.64 -2.39 5.08
N HIS A 115 6.96 -2.34 5.08
CA HIS A 115 7.71 -1.39 5.90
C HIS A 115 8.29 -0.31 5.00
N LEU A 116 7.84 0.91 5.20
CA LEU A 116 8.26 2.07 4.42
C LEU A 116 9.14 2.97 5.27
N VAL A 117 10.00 3.71 4.60
CA VAL A 117 10.82 4.75 5.23
C VAL A 117 10.65 6.03 4.47
N CYS A 118 10.44 7.12 5.19
CA CYS A 118 10.36 8.45 4.64
C CYS A 118 11.79 8.96 4.41
N VAL A 119 12.14 9.29 3.18
CA VAL A 119 13.49 9.74 2.83
C VAL A 119 13.43 11.03 2.02
N THR A 120 14.52 11.80 2.07
CA THR A 120 14.62 13.01 1.27
C THR A 120 14.93 12.65 -0.18
N MET A 121 14.43 13.46 -1.11
CA MET A 121 14.64 13.22 -2.54
C MET A 121 16.07 13.49 -2.98
N ASP A 122 16.78 14.40 -2.32
CA ASP A 122 18.11 14.80 -2.78
C ASP A 122 19.20 13.80 -2.41
N ASN A 123 19.09 13.11 -1.25
CA ASN A 123 20.15 12.17 -0.88
C ASN A 123 19.62 10.87 -0.27
N PHE A 124 18.32 10.67 -0.28
CA PHE A 124 17.65 9.44 0.19
C PHE A 124 17.98 9.08 1.64
N LYS A 125 18.16 10.08 2.48
CA LYS A 125 18.38 9.86 3.90
C LYS A 125 17.05 9.90 4.63
N PRO A 126 16.91 9.10 5.70
CA PRO A 126 15.67 9.11 6.48
C PRO A 126 15.37 10.50 7.02
N VAL A 127 14.11 10.86 6.98
CA VAL A 127 13.61 12.15 7.49
C VAL A 127 12.28 11.88 8.18
N SER A 128 11.91 12.75 9.10
CA SER A 128 10.65 12.58 9.83
C SER A 128 9.46 12.63 8.90
N VAL A 129 8.48 11.78 9.19
CA VAL A 129 7.20 11.83 8.50
C VAL A 129 6.61 13.23 8.69
N PRO A 130 6.09 13.87 7.63
CA PRO A 130 5.52 15.21 7.75
C PRO A 130 4.47 15.27 8.85
N GLU A 131 4.51 16.36 9.62
CA GLU A 131 3.65 16.52 10.78
C GLU A 131 2.17 16.43 10.41
N ILE A 132 1.80 16.97 9.26
CA ILE A 132 0.41 16.97 8.84
C ILE A 132 -0.12 15.55 8.63
N LEU A 133 0.71 14.64 8.13
CA LEU A 133 0.33 13.23 8.00
C LEU A 133 0.33 12.56 9.37
N ARG A 134 1.36 12.83 10.16
CA ARG A 134 1.47 12.24 11.49
C ARG A 134 0.26 12.58 12.35
N GLU A 135 -0.22 13.80 12.26
CA GLU A 135 -1.41 14.22 13.01
C GLU A 135 -2.64 13.42 12.59
N GLN A 136 -2.80 13.19 11.31
CA GLN A 136 -3.93 12.41 10.81
C GLN A 136 -3.81 10.95 11.20
N TRP A 137 -2.60 10.42 11.27
CA TRP A 137 -2.36 9.01 11.56
C TRP A 137 -2.44 8.66 13.05
N LYS A 138 -2.45 9.66 13.90
CA LYS A 138 -2.61 9.43 15.35
C LYS A 138 -4.02 9.03 15.73
N ASN A 139 -4.97 9.33 14.87
CA ASN A 139 -6.37 9.01 15.16
C ASN A 139 -6.77 7.67 14.54
#